data_c274455e03bb7ed465e77a295d761214
#
_entry.id   c274455e03bb7ed465e77a295d761214
#
_cell.length_a   1.000
_cell.length_b   1.000
_cell.length_c   1.000
_cell.angle_alpha   90.00
_cell.angle_beta   90.00
_cell.angle_gamma   90.00
#
_symmetry.space_group_name_H-M   'P 1'
#
loop_
_entity.id
_entity.type
_entity.pdbx_description
1 polymer ?
#
loop_
_entity_poly.entity_id
_entity_poly.type
_entity_poly.pdbx_seq_one_letter_code
_entity_poly.pdbx_strand_id
1 'polypeptide(L)'
;HIEIGAKEVTSLPLGGYRNYQSLIDLVPGATPSTTQNSIQGAPARALTTNINGTNRNNNITRLDGAVNLYIWLPHHTAYVAPSETVETVSIATNNFDAEQGMAGGAAVTVVTKSGTNEMHGSVFAYHTNNHLAAKNFFFAGNRLPKNTRNMDGFTLGGPIVKNKLFFFGGWEGMRERVSSSNLYTLATAAQRAGDFSTFPTTIYDPATGTPDGRGRTPFANNIVPLNRQSAITRKMQALAPEPNLSGTASNYFKDGTQIFDRDNFDVKVNWNRSDSHALFAKYSAMNANPQCNFALGEAGGPAACSGSAPGKAHTLTQISTIGHTWTFSPRFVMDGTLGWTRMKQDATNPDYGTNFGLDVLGIPGTNGPDIRQSGMPNFSISGYTA
;
A
#
# COMPACT_ATOMS: atom_id res chain seq x y z
N HIS A 1 19.73 22.97 -0.63
CA HIS A 1 19.75 22.09 -1.77
C HIS A 1 20.74 20.97 -1.55
N ILE A 2 20.29 19.73 -1.68
CA ILE A 2 21.13 18.52 -1.58
C ILE A 2 20.93 17.73 -2.86
N GLU A 3 22.04 17.27 -3.45
CA GLU A 3 22.03 16.39 -4.60
C GLU A 3 22.73 15.07 -4.24
N ILE A 4 22.08 13.97 -4.55
CA ILE A 4 22.52 12.61 -4.26
C ILE A 4 22.66 11.87 -5.57
N GLY A 5 23.88 11.44 -5.91
CA GLY A 5 24.18 10.78 -7.18
C GLY A 5 23.86 9.29 -7.20
N ALA A 6 23.96 8.69 -8.37
CA ALA A 6 23.65 7.27 -8.62
C ALA A 6 24.45 6.32 -7.70
N LYS A 7 25.71 6.65 -7.41
CA LYS A 7 26.58 5.83 -6.56
C LYS A 7 26.05 5.79 -5.12
N GLU A 8 25.69 6.94 -4.57
CA GLU A 8 25.12 7.04 -3.23
C GLU A 8 23.75 6.37 -3.16
N VAL A 9 22.87 6.58 -4.17
CA VAL A 9 21.55 5.95 -4.25
C VAL A 9 21.64 4.43 -4.26
N THR A 10 22.67 3.84 -4.88
CA THR A 10 22.81 2.38 -4.96
C THR A 10 23.64 1.77 -3.81
N SER A 11 24.57 2.53 -3.20
CA SER A 11 25.51 2.04 -2.18
C SER A 11 25.10 2.32 -0.74
N LEU A 12 24.29 3.36 -0.50
CA LEU A 12 23.80 3.65 0.86
C LEU A 12 22.76 2.62 1.30
N PRO A 13 22.66 2.33 2.61
CA PRO A 13 21.68 1.39 3.15
C PRO A 13 20.27 1.96 3.04
N LEU A 14 19.60 1.69 1.94
CA LEU A 14 18.20 2.01 1.74
C LEU A 14 17.33 1.03 2.53
N GLY A 15 16.24 1.51 3.12
CA GLY A 15 15.31 0.69 3.89
C GLY A 15 14.74 -0.48 3.10
N GLY A 16 13.92 -1.30 3.75
CA GLY A 16 13.50 -2.63 3.28
C GLY A 16 12.95 -2.75 1.87
N TYR A 17 12.52 -1.66 1.23
CA TYR A 17 12.07 -1.63 -0.17
C TYR A 17 13.09 -0.97 -1.12
N ARG A 18 14.33 -0.74 -0.68
CA ARG A 18 15.35 0.00 -1.44
C ARG A 18 14.83 1.31 -2.03
N ASN A 19 13.98 1.98 -1.26
CA ASN A 19 13.33 3.20 -1.67
C ASN A 19 14.29 4.39 -1.51
N TYR A 20 14.66 5.04 -2.61
CA TYR A 20 15.52 6.24 -2.60
C TYR A 20 14.98 7.37 -1.71
N GLN A 21 13.67 7.40 -1.43
CA GLN A 21 13.07 8.44 -0.59
C GLN A 21 13.58 8.39 0.87
N SER A 22 14.14 7.27 1.33
CA SER A 22 14.80 7.21 2.64
C SER A 22 16.02 8.13 2.74
N LEU A 23 16.60 8.54 1.61
CA LEU A 23 17.69 9.51 1.55
C LEU A 23 17.26 10.93 1.93
N ILE A 24 15.95 11.20 1.91
CA ILE A 24 15.40 12.48 2.40
C ILE A 24 15.67 12.65 3.90
N ASP A 25 15.82 11.57 4.63
CA ASP A 25 16.17 11.60 6.06
C ASP A 25 17.54 12.21 6.35
N LEU A 26 18.42 12.31 5.33
CA LEU A 26 19.70 12.97 5.40
C LEU A 26 19.59 14.49 5.31
N VAL A 27 18.42 15.01 4.96
CA VAL A 27 18.19 16.45 4.76
C VAL A 27 17.93 17.12 6.11
N PRO A 28 18.68 18.17 6.49
CA PRO A 28 18.40 18.93 7.70
C PRO A 28 16.96 19.44 7.73
N GLY A 29 16.27 19.25 8.86
CA GLY A 29 14.88 19.65 9.06
C GLY A 29 13.85 18.62 8.58
N ALA A 30 14.27 17.48 8.02
CA ALA A 30 13.39 16.36 7.72
C ALA A 30 13.07 15.55 8.99
N THR A 31 11.82 15.15 9.17
CA THR A 31 11.48 14.12 10.15
C THR A 31 11.75 12.74 9.57
N PRO A 32 11.99 11.70 10.40
CA PRO A 32 12.18 10.35 9.89
C PRO A 32 11.04 9.94 8.95
N SER A 33 11.41 9.43 7.79
CA SER A 33 10.46 9.02 6.77
C SER A 33 9.73 7.73 7.19
N THR A 34 8.44 7.67 6.94
CA THR A 34 7.59 6.54 7.32
C THR A 34 6.70 6.09 6.18
N THR A 35 6.36 4.81 6.19
CA THR A 35 5.32 4.28 5.33
C THR A 35 3.96 4.50 5.99
N GLN A 36 3.02 5.04 5.25
CA GLN A 36 1.65 5.23 5.71
C GLN A 36 0.66 4.54 4.76
N ASN A 37 -0.53 4.33 5.24
CA ASN A 37 -1.62 3.62 4.55
C ASN A 37 -1.35 2.13 4.33
N SER A 38 -2.42 1.42 4.03
CA SER A 38 -2.35 -0.01 3.69
C SER A 38 -1.55 -0.25 2.41
N ILE A 39 -1.07 -1.46 2.22
CA ILE A 39 -0.38 -1.86 0.99
C ILE A 39 -1.32 -1.75 -0.21
N GLN A 40 -2.60 -2.07 -0.04
CA GLN A 40 -3.62 -1.89 -1.08
C GLN A 40 -3.84 -0.43 -1.43
N GLY A 41 -3.81 0.48 -0.43
CA GLY A 41 -4.03 1.91 -0.63
C GLY A 41 -2.83 2.66 -1.19
N ALA A 42 -1.60 2.20 -0.92
CA ALA A 42 -0.36 2.84 -1.36
C ALA A 42 0.69 1.82 -1.85
N PRO A 43 0.44 1.12 -2.97
CA PRO A 43 1.27 0.01 -3.42
C PRO A 43 2.66 0.43 -3.93
N ALA A 44 2.87 1.68 -4.26
CA ALA A 44 4.21 2.19 -4.55
C ALA A 44 5.12 2.16 -3.31
N ARG A 45 4.55 2.04 -2.09
CA ARG A 45 5.27 2.09 -0.81
C ARG A 45 6.09 3.35 -0.66
N ALA A 46 5.54 4.46 -1.16
CA ALA A 46 6.16 5.76 -1.01
C ALA A 46 6.32 6.12 0.47
N LEU A 47 7.46 6.68 0.79
CA LEU A 47 7.75 7.21 2.13
C LEU A 47 7.24 8.65 2.24
N THR A 48 6.81 9.01 3.44
CA THR A 48 6.31 10.35 3.76
C THR A 48 7.14 10.95 4.89
N THR A 49 7.46 12.22 4.76
CA THR A 49 8.21 12.98 5.74
C THR A 49 7.68 14.41 5.84
N ASN A 50 7.85 15.04 7.00
CA ASN A 50 7.65 16.47 7.15
C ASN A 50 9.00 17.18 7.04
N ILE A 51 9.06 18.30 6.36
CA ILE A 51 10.30 19.06 6.17
C ILE A 51 10.08 20.48 6.70
N ASN A 52 11.03 20.96 7.51
CA ASN A 52 11.02 22.29 8.15
C ASN A 52 9.71 22.59 8.91
N GLY A 53 9.12 21.58 9.56
CA GLY A 53 7.87 21.71 10.31
C GLY A 53 6.61 21.84 9.44
N THR A 54 6.72 21.75 8.09
CA THR A 54 5.55 21.79 7.20
C THR A 54 4.81 20.46 7.18
N ASN A 55 3.58 20.48 6.70
CA ASN A 55 2.83 19.24 6.49
C ASN A 55 3.44 18.43 5.32
N ARG A 56 3.45 17.10 5.47
CA ARG A 56 3.93 16.16 4.44
C ARG A 56 3.27 16.32 3.07
N ASN A 57 2.04 16.84 3.00
CA ASN A 57 1.34 17.12 1.74
C ASN A 57 1.97 18.28 0.95
N ASN A 58 2.88 19.03 1.56
CA ASN A 58 3.53 20.18 0.94
C ASN A 58 4.83 19.81 0.22
N ASN A 59 5.19 18.52 0.19
CA ASN A 59 6.32 18.05 -0.60
C ASN A 59 5.84 17.65 -2.00
N ILE A 60 6.57 18.04 -3.02
CA ILE A 60 6.31 17.66 -4.41
C ILE A 60 7.46 16.84 -4.96
N THR A 61 7.16 15.76 -5.66
CA THR A 61 8.17 14.97 -6.37
C THR A 61 7.94 15.04 -7.87
N ARG A 62 9.01 15.28 -8.63
CA ARG A 62 9.03 15.18 -10.08
C ARG A 62 9.97 14.06 -10.51
N LEU A 63 9.57 13.34 -11.54
CA LEU A 63 10.37 12.27 -12.14
C LEU A 63 10.65 12.65 -13.60
N ASP A 64 11.91 12.94 -13.93
CA ASP A 64 12.32 13.48 -15.23
C ASP A 64 11.41 14.64 -15.72
N GLY A 65 11.03 15.54 -14.80
CA GLY A 65 10.18 16.69 -15.04
C GLY A 65 8.67 16.46 -14.92
N ALA A 66 8.15 15.23 -15.03
CA ALA A 66 6.74 14.95 -14.79
C ALA A 66 6.40 14.98 -13.29
N VAL A 67 5.25 15.54 -12.96
CA VAL A 67 4.71 15.49 -11.58
C VAL A 67 4.37 14.06 -11.23
N ASN A 68 4.99 13.57 -10.16
CA ASN A 68 4.82 12.22 -9.64
C ASN A 68 4.04 12.27 -8.32
N LEU A 69 2.75 12.46 -8.41
CA LEU A 69 1.86 12.67 -7.27
C LEU A 69 0.70 11.69 -7.31
N TYR A 70 0.38 11.11 -6.17
CA TYR A 70 -0.85 10.34 -5.96
C TYR A 70 -1.98 11.31 -5.54
N ILE A 71 -2.88 11.63 -6.46
CA ILE A 71 -3.88 12.70 -6.28
C ILE A 71 -4.76 12.50 -5.04
N TRP A 72 -5.18 11.26 -4.75
CA TRP A 72 -6.02 10.94 -3.59
C TRP A 72 -5.27 10.99 -2.25
N LEU A 73 -3.94 10.81 -2.29
CA LEU A 73 -3.06 10.83 -1.14
C LEU A 73 -1.83 11.69 -1.46
N PRO A 74 -1.97 13.02 -1.47
CA PRO A 74 -0.95 13.93 -2.01
C PRO A 74 0.38 13.92 -1.25
N HIS A 75 0.45 13.26 -0.11
CA HIS A 75 1.71 12.99 0.61
C HIS A 75 2.49 11.77 0.06
N HIS A 76 1.95 11.07 -0.93
CA HIS A 76 2.62 9.95 -1.59
C HIS A 76 2.98 10.28 -3.03
N THR A 77 4.10 9.72 -3.49
CA THR A 77 4.37 9.61 -4.92
C THR A 77 3.55 8.45 -5.51
N ALA A 78 3.07 8.62 -6.72
CA ALA A 78 2.31 7.58 -7.43
C ALA A 78 3.22 6.42 -7.89
N TYR A 79 4.50 6.71 -8.12
CA TYR A 79 5.54 5.78 -8.57
C TYR A 79 6.84 6.02 -7.80
N VAL A 80 7.45 4.95 -7.31
CA VAL A 80 8.80 4.98 -6.73
C VAL A 80 9.73 4.28 -7.71
N ALA A 81 10.63 5.04 -8.33
CA ALA A 81 11.60 4.50 -9.28
C ALA A 81 12.56 3.53 -8.56
N PRO A 82 12.89 2.37 -9.15
CA PRO A 82 13.92 1.49 -8.64
C PRO A 82 15.25 2.23 -8.46
N SER A 83 15.94 2.00 -7.35
CA SER A 83 17.22 2.67 -7.06
C SER A 83 18.27 2.49 -8.16
N GLU A 84 18.24 1.35 -8.84
CA GLU A 84 19.17 1.04 -9.93
C GLU A 84 18.89 1.84 -11.22
N THR A 85 17.69 2.42 -11.37
CA THR A 85 17.33 3.26 -12.53
C THR A 85 17.52 4.75 -12.26
N VAL A 86 17.81 5.15 -11.02
CA VAL A 86 17.99 6.55 -10.62
C VAL A 86 19.41 7.02 -10.89
N GLU A 87 19.57 8.19 -11.52
CA GLU A 87 20.83 8.89 -11.71
C GLU A 87 21.09 9.88 -10.60
N THR A 88 20.10 10.76 -10.32
CA THR A 88 20.23 11.76 -9.25
C THR A 88 18.91 11.98 -8.54
N VAL A 89 19.00 12.28 -7.23
CA VAL A 89 17.91 12.79 -6.42
C VAL A 89 18.32 14.15 -5.88
N SER A 90 17.63 15.19 -6.30
CA SER A 90 17.86 16.56 -5.88
C SER A 90 16.73 17.01 -4.96
N ILE A 91 17.07 17.53 -3.79
CA ILE A 91 16.11 17.93 -2.76
C ILE A 91 16.36 19.39 -2.40
N ALA A 92 15.42 20.26 -2.77
CA ALA A 92 15.40 21.67 -2.39
C ALA A 92 14.36 21.91 -1.30
N THR A 93 14.78 22.41 -0.14
CA THR A 93 13.91 22.70 1.01
C THR A 93 13.58 24.18 1.15
N ASN A 94 14.32 25.02 0.46
CA ASN A 94 14.15 26.48 0.39
C ASN A 94 14.56 26.98 -0.98
N ASN A 95 14.06 28.15 -1.40
CA ASN A 95 14.44 28.85 -2.64
C ASN A 95 14.34 27.96 -3.90
N PHE A 96 13.32 27.11 -3.97
CA PHE A 96 13.03 26.41 -5.20
C PHE A 96 12.27 27.32 -6.17
N ASP A 97 12.49 27.12 -7.46
CA ASP A 97 11.93 27.93 -8.53
C ASP A 97 10.39 27.81 -8.60
N ALA A 98 9.75 28.83 -9.19
CA ALA A 98 8.30 28.86 -9.37
C ALA A 98 7.77 27.68 -10.21
N GLU A 99 8.60 27.10 -11.08
CA GLU A 99 8.27 25.90 -11.85
C GLU A 99 7.98 24.65 -10.98
N GLN A 100 8.52 24.62 -9.75
CA GLN A 100 8.25 23.53 -8.80
C GLN A 100 6.80 23.50 -8.32
N GLY A 101 6.07 24.58 -8.52
CA GLY A 101 4.62 24.64 -8.30
C GLY A 101 4.23 24.43 -6.85
N MET A 102 3.43 23.44 -6.52
CA MET A 102 2.78 23.21 -5.23
C MET A 102 3.73 22.83 -4.05
N ALA A 103 5.03 23.00 -4.19
CA ALA A 103 5.98 22.74 -3.12
C ALA A 103 5.88 23.82 -2.03
N GLY A 104 5.69 23.41 -0.79
CA GLY A 104 5.70 24.30 0.37
C GLY A 104 6.63 23.80 1.49
N GLY A 105 7.09 22.56 1.39
CA GLY A 105 8.06 21.92 2.28
C GLY A 105 9.37 21.60 1.55
N ALA A 106 9.29 20.69 0.57
CA ALA A 106 10.41 20.36 -0.31
C ALA A 106 9.97 20.11 -1.74
N ALA A 107 10.84 20.47 -2.67
CA ALA A 107 10.79 20.05 -4.07
C ALA A 107 11.84 18.95 -4.27
N VAL A 108 11.39 17.75 -4.63
CA VAL A 108 12.23 16.58 -4.89
C VAL A 108 12.23 16.31 -6.41
N THR A 109 13.40 16.42 -7.03
CA THR A 109 13.57 16.12 -8.45
C THR A 109 14.39 14.85 -8.59
N VAL A 110 13.80 13.86 -9.25
CA VAL A 110 14.43 12.57 -9.53
C VAL A 110 14.70 12.50 -11.02
N VAL A 111 15.95 12.27 -11.38
CA VAL A 111 16.39 12.06 -12.75
C VAL A 111 16.78 10.60 -12.91
N THR A 112 16.27 9.94 -13.94
CA THR A 112 16.64 8.56 -14.25
C THR A 112 17.85 8.52 -15.19
N LYS A 113 18.58 7.39 -15.10
CA LYS A 113 19.76 7.13 -15.94
C LYS A 113 19.41 7.23 -17.43
N SER A 114 20.43 7.51 -18.21
CA SER A 114 20.39 7.60 -19.66
C SER A 114 21.42 6.66 -20.29
N GLY A 115 21.22 6.28 -21.55
CA GLY A 115 22.24 5.58 -22.33
C GLY A 115 23.44 6.47 -22.65
N THR A 116 24.56 5.84 -22.90
CA THR A 116 25.82 6.47 -23.28
C THR A 116 26.35 5.87 -24.58
N ASN A 117 27.55 6.28 -25.04
CA ASN A 117 28.19 5.65 -26.21
C ASN A 117 28.70 4.22 -25.96
N GLU A 118 28.68 3.79 -24.73
CA GLU A 118 29.08 2.43 -24.33
C GLU A 118 27.89 1.68 -23.78
N MET A 119 27.80 0.38 -24.09
CA MET A 119 26.80 -0.48 -23.48
C MET A 119 27.15 -0.69 -22.01
N HIS A 120 26.18 -0.46 -21.14
CA HIS A 120 26.32 -0.64 -19.71
C HIS A 120 25.00 -1.13 -19.11
N GLY A 121 25.08 -1.79 -17.98
CA GLY A 121 23.91 -2.29 -17.29
C GLY A 121 24.28 -2.99 -16.00
N SER A 122 23.26 -3.40 -15.29
CA SER A 122 23.37 -4.16 -14.04
C SER A 122 22.34 -5.25 -13.98
N VAL A 123 22.66 -6.32 -13.27
CA VAL A 123 21.70 -7.36 -12.84
C VAL A 123 21.81 -7.44 -11.33
N PHE A 124 20.69 -7.48 -10.66
CA PHE A 124 20.67 -7.50 -9.20
C PHE A 124 19.59 -8.43 -8.68
N ALA A 125 19.86 -8.99 -7.48
CA ALA A 125 18.89 -9.77 -6.73
C ALA A 125 19.10 -9.52 -5.23
N TYR A 126 18.04 -9.15 -4.54
CA TYR A 126 18.02 -8.93 -3.10
C TYR A 126 17.01 -9.87 -2.46
N HIS A 127 17.46 -10.61 -1.47
CA HIS A 127 16.64 -11.56 -0.73
C HIS A 127 16.57 -11.17 0.75
N THR A 128 15.35 -11.05 1.26
CA THR A 128 15.09 -10.88 2.69
C THR A 128 14.32 -12.08 3.20
N ASN A 129 14.75 -12.64 4.32
CA ASN A 129 14.10 -13.78 4.96
C ASN A 129 14.12 -13.60 6.49
N ASN A 130 13.06 -14.02 7.17
CA ASN A 130 12.98 -14.00 8.64
C ASN A 130 14.09 -14.83 9.31
N HIS A 131 14.65 -15.84 8.65
CA HIS A 131 15.77 -16.63 9.17
C HIS A 131 17.09 -15.85 9.20
N LEU A 132 17.22 -14.81 8.38
CA LEU A 132 18.38 -13.93 8.31
C LEU A 132 18.21 -12.66 9.16
N ALA A 133 17.05 -12.50 9.83
CA ALA A 133 16.73 -11.34 10.63
C ALA A 133 16.93 -11.61 12.12
N ALA A 134 17.46 -10.63 12.84
CA ALA A 134 17.49 -10.65 14.29
C ALA A 134 16.09 -10.41 14.86
N LYS A 135 15.81 -11.02 16.01
CA LYS A 135 14.58 -10.73 16.78
C LYS A 135 14.67 -9.33 17.38
N ASN A 136 13.54 -8.62 17.36
CA ASN A 136 13.43 -7.38 18.13
C ASN A 136 13.57 -7.68 19.62
N PHE A 137 14.21 -6.78 20.37
CA PHE A 137 14.44 -6.96 21.81
C PHE A 137 13.19 -7.27 22.61
N PHE A 138 12.05 -6.65 22.26
CA PHE A 138 10.77 -6.85 22.91
C PHE A 138 9.93 -8.00 22.34
N PHE A 139 10.47 -8.75 21.36
CA PHE A 139 9.74 -9.85 20.76
C PHE A 139 9.68 -11.07 21.69
N ALA A 140 8.51 -11.35 22.25
CA ALA A 140 8.31 -12.42 23.22
C ALA A 140 8.17 -13.83 22.59
N GLY A 141 8.02 -13.92 21.27
CA GLY A 141 7.84 -15.21 20.59
C GLY A 141 9.14 -15.99 20.38
N ASN A 142 9.01 -17.31 20.27
CA ASN A 142 10.16 -18.19 20.02
C ASN A 142 10.66 -18.12 18.57
N ARG A 143 9.78 -17.84 17.60
CA ARG A 143 10.10 -17.80 16.18
C ARG A 143 9.51 -16.55 15.53
N LEU A 144 10.32 -15.85 14.71
CA LEU A 144 9.84 -14.72 13.91
C LEU A 144 8.78 -15.20 12.90
N PRO A 145 7.72 -14.43 12.68
CA PRO A 145 6.76 -14.67 11.60
C PRO A 145 7.47 -14.74 10.25
N LYS A 146 6.91 -15.49 9.32
CA LYS A 146 7.44 -15.57 7.96
C LYS A 146 7.49 -14.17 7.35
N ASN A 147 8.65 -13.80 6.87
CA ASN A 147 8.87 -12.59 6.07
C ASN A 147 9.85 -12.95 4.97
N THR A 148 9.37 -13.05 3.75
CA THR A 148 10.20 -13.34 2.59
C THR A 148 9.93 -12.28 1.54
N ARG A 149 10.98 -11.60 1.10
CA ARG A 149 10.93 -10.64 0.00
C ARG A 149 12.07 -10.93 -0.96
N ASN A 150 11.73 -11.09 -2.23
CA ASN A 150 12.67 -11.13 -3.34
C ASN A 150 12.49 -9.86 -4.15
N MET A 151 13.58 -9.18 -4.45
CA MET A 151 13.63 -8.04 -5.37
C MET A 151 14.74 -8.32 -6.36
N ASP A 152 14.37 -8.54 -7.59
CA ASP A 152 15.30 -8.88 -8.67
C ASP A 152 15.02 -8.01 -9.88
N GLY A 153 16.06 -7.77 -10.67
CA GLY A 153 15.92 -6.91 -11.82
C GLY A 153 17.20 -6.74 -12.62
N PHE A 154 17.08 -5.92 -13.64
CA PHE A 154 18.19 -5.54 -14.48
C PHE A 154 18.02 -4.13 -15.02
N THR A 155 19.14 -3.53 -15.42
CA THR A 155 19.20 -2.32 -16.23
C THR A 155 20.08 -2.52 -17.43
N LEU A 156 19.78 -1.85 -18.53
CA LEU A 156 20.59 -1.86 -19.75
C LEU A 156 20.50 -0.50 -20.43
N GLY A 157 21.61 0.06 -20.80
CA GLY A 157 21.70 1.31 -21.55
C GLY A 157 22.85 1.31 -22.55
N GLY A 158 22.72 2.13 -23.58
CA GLY A 158 23.74 2.24 -24.60
C GLY A 158 23.31 3.05 -25.79
N PRO A 159 24.12 3.08 -26.88
CA PRO A 159 23.83 3.80 -28.08
C PRO A 159 22.95 2.96 -29.03
N ILE A 160 21.89 3.56 -29.57
CA ILE A 160 21.23 3.08 -30.80
C ILE A 160 22.01 3.61 -32.01
N VAL A 161 22.39 4.89 -31.94
CA VAL A 161 23.30 5.54 -32.89
C VAL A 161 24.33 6.30 -32.10
N LYS A 162 25.61 5.96 -32.24
CA LYS A 162 26.70 6.62 -31.50
C LYS A 162 26.64 8.13 -31.66
N ASN A 163 26.86 8.83 -30.55
CA ASN A 163 26.83 10.31 -30.41
C ASN A 163 25.45 10.96 -30.64
N LYS A 164 24.43 10.22 -31.07
CA LYS A 164 23.14 10.81 -31.47
C LYS A 164 21.93 10.25 -30.72
N LEU A 165 21.79 8.94 -30.66
CA LEU A 165 20.58 8.32 -30.13
C LEU A 165 20.95 7.24 -29.13
N PHE A 166 20.42 7.37 -27.92
CA PHE A 166 20.72 6.50 -26.80
C PHE A 166 19.43 5.96 -26.20
N PHE A 167 19.52 4.79 -25.62
CA PHE A 167 18.45 4.18 -24.83
C PHE A 167 18.94 3.80 -23.45
N PHE A 168 18.03 3.78 -22.51
CA PHE A 168 18.17 3.17 -21.19
C PHE A 168 16.86 2.48 -20.83
N GLY A 169 16.95 1.28 -20.26
CA GLY A 169 15.79 0.53 -19.78
C GLY A 169 16.11 -0.22 -18.50
N GLY A 170 15.12 -0.45 -17.68
CA GLY A 170 15.22 -1.23 -16.46
C GLY A 170 13.89 -1.90 -16.09
N TRP A 171 14.01 -3.02 -15.43
CA TRP A 171 12.91 -3.73 -14.80
C TRP A 171 13.31 -4.16 -13.39
N GLU A 172 12.37 -4.03 -12.45
CA GLU A 172 12.48 -4.56 -11.09
C GLU A 172 11.20 -5.31 -10.74
N GLY A 173 11.34 -6.59 -10.41
CA GLY A 173 10.29 -7.42 -9.83
C GLY A 173 10.42 -7.52 -8.32
N MET A 174 9.32 -7.38 -7.60
CA MET A 174 9.26 -7.63 -6.16
C MET A 174 8.19 -8.67 -5.86
N ARG A 175 8.55 -9.68 -5.08
CA ARG A 175 7.67 -10.74 -4.61
C ARG A 175 7.79 -10.85 -3.10
N GLU A 176 6.77 -10.38 -2.38
CA GLU A 176 6.79 -10.33 -0.92
C GLU A 176 5.69 -11.19 -0.32
N ARG A 177 6.04 -11.93 0.74
CA ARG A 177 5.15 -12.76 1.55
C ARG A 177 5.44 -12.51 3.02
N VAL A 178 4.58 -11.75 3.69
CA VAL A 178 4.72 -11.40 5.10
C VAL A 178 3.57 -11.99 5.89
N SER A 179 3.87 -12.86 6.85
CA SER A 179 2.87 -13.40 7.76
C SER A 179 2.81 -12.59 9.04
N SER A 180 1.63 -12.41 9.55
CA SER A 180 1.35 -11.83 10.85
C SER A 180 0.38 -12.72 11.62
N SER A 181 0.52 -12.73 12.93
CA SER A 181 -0.33 -13.47 13.83
C SER A 181 -1.16 -12.50 14.64
N ASN A 182 -2.46 -12.73 14.68
CA ASN A 182 -3.39 -11.85 15.38
C ASN A 182 -4.33 -12.66 16.28
N LEU A 183 -4.79 -12.01 17.34
CA LEU A 183 -5.80 -12.54 18.25
C LEU A 183 -7.11 -11.81 18.03
N TYR A 184 -8.18 -12.56 17.95
CA TYR A 184 -9.54 -12.07 17.76
C TYR A 184 -10.44 -12.60 18.87
N THR A 185 -11.59 -11.97 19.07
CA THR A 185 -12.60 -12.42 20.03
C THR A 185 -13.82 -12.92 19.28
N LEU A 186 -14.14 -14.20 19.44
CA LEU A 186 -15.30 -14.86 18.85
C LEU A 186 -16.24 -15.37 19.93
N ALA A 187 -17.52 -15.53 19.59
CA ALA A 187 -18.50 -16.17 20.48
C ALA A 187 -18.11 -17.61 20.74
N THR A 188 -18.11 -18.02 22.01
CA THR A 188 -17.86 -19.39 22.40
C THR A 188 -19.02 -20.30 22.00
N ALA A 189 -18.82 -21.63 22.02
CA ALA A 189 -19.88 -22.59 21.72
C ALA A 189 -21.12 -22.39 22.64
N ALA A 190 -20.91 -22.10 23.93
CA ALA A 190 -22.00 -21.79 24.87
C ALA A 190 -22.77 -20.53 24.44
N GLN A 191 -22.07 -19.44 24.11
CA GLN A 191 -22.69 -18.19 23.64
C GLN A 191 -23.44 -18.36 22.32
N ARG A 192 -22.92 -19.18 21.40
CA ARG A 192 -23.61 -19.55 20.15
C ARG A 192 -24.87 -20.34 20.39
N ALA A 193 -24.88 -21.17 21.42
CA ALA A 193 -26.07 -21.90 21.89
C ALA A 193 -27.08 -21.00 22.65
N GLY A 194 -26.72 -19.72 22.92
CA GLY A 194 -27.54 -18.78 23.66
C GLY A 194 -27.25 -18.75 25.16
N ASP A 195 -26.28 -19.50 25.65
CA ASP A 195 -25.91 -19.55 27.06
C ASP A 195 -24.91 -18.44 27.39
N PHE A 196 -25.42 -17.43 28.09
CA PHE A 196 -24.67 -16.30 28.62
C PHE A 196 -24.62 -16.31 30.15
N SER A 197 -24.86 -17.47 30.79
CA SER A 197 -24.92 -17.60 32.26
C SER A 197 -23.65 -17.14 32.97
N THR A 198 -22.49 -17.27 32.29
CA THR A 198 -21.19 -16.79 32.78
C THR A 198 -20.90 -15.34 32.45
N PHE A 199 -21.79 -14.66 31.71
CA PHE A 199 -21.58 -13.27 31.26
C PHE A 199 -22.00 -12.30 32.36
N PRO A 200 -21.23 -11.26 32.66
CA PRO A 200 -21.54 -10.34 33.77
C PRO A 200 -22.76 -9.43 33.49
N THR A 201 -23.18 -9.34 32.22
CA THR A 201 -24.28 -8.46 31.80
C THR A 201 -25.56 -9.29 31.64
N THR A 202 -26.66 -8.80 32.20
CA THR A 202 -27.99 -9.43 32.04
C THR A 202 -28.52 -9.22 30.63
N ILE A 203 -28.97 -10.29 29.98
CA ILE A 203 -29.58 -10.25 28.66
C ILE A 203 -31.12 -10.18 28.83
N TYR A 204 -31.71 -9.14 28.22
CA TYR A 204 -33.16 -8.92 28.29
C TYR A 204 -33.84 -9.34 26.99
N ASP A 205 -35.08 -9.85 27.11
CA ASP A 205 -35.89 -10.19 25.94
C ASP A 205 -36.40 -8.91 25.25
N PRO A 206 -35.98 -8.64 24.01
CA PRO A 206 -36.38 -7.45 23.27
C PRO A 206 -37.86 -7.42 22.87
N ALA A 207 -38.57 -8.56 22.93
CA ALA A 207 -39.99 -8.63 22.64
C ALA A 207 -40.87 -8.28 23.85
N THR A 208 -40.27 -8.00 25.00
CA THR A 208 -40.95 -7.54 26.24
C THR A 208 -40.67 -6.07 26.49
N GLY A 209 -41.49 -5.45 27.32
CA GLY A 209 -41.38 -4.02 27.65
C GLY A 209 -41.95 -3.11 26.57
N THR A 210 -41.54 -1.84 26.62
CA THR A 210 -41.98 -0.78 25.73
C THR A 210 -41.03 -0.61 24.55
N PRO A 211 -41.43 -0.02 23.41
CA PRO A 211 -40.59 0.21 22.23
C PRO A 211 -39.31 0.99 22.52
N ASP A 212 -39.30 1.86 23.56
CA ASP A 212 -38.13 2.59 24.02
C ASP A 212 -37.16 1.74 24.87
N GLY A 213 -37.46 0.46 25.06
CA GLY A 213 -36.62 -0.51 25.77
C GLY A 213 -36.79 -0.55 27.27
N ARG A 214 -37.77 0.14 27.85
CA ARG A 214 -38.02 0.10 29.28
C ARG A 214 -38.87 -1.10 29.70
N GLY A 215 -38.69 -1.59 30.93
CA GLY A 215 -39.49 -2.69 31.50
C GLY A 215 -39.31 -4.00 30.80
N ARG A 216 -38.19 -4.27 30.14
CA ARG A 216 -37.88 -5.57 29.52
C ARG A 216 -37.64 -6.64 30.59
N THR A 217 -38.11 -7.84 30.31
CA THR A 217 -37.90 -9.00 31.17
C THR A 217 -36.56 -9.67 30.87
N PRO A 218 -35.71 -9.96 31.85
CA PRO A 218 -34.48 -10.70 31.63
C PRO A 218 -34.77 -12.16 31.23
N PHE A 219 -33.92 -12.73 30.36
CA PHE A 219 -33.98 -14.17 30.12
C PHE A 219 -33.58 -14.95 31.37
N ALA A 220 -34.31 -16.02 31.65
CA ALA A 220 -34.05 -16.87 32.81
C ALA A 220 -32.61 -17.45 32.73
N ASN A 221 -31.88 -17.35 33.85
CA ASN A 221 -30.49 -17.80 33.96
C ASN A 221 -29.55 -17.16 32.88
N ASN A 222 -29.94 -16.05 32.32
CA ASN A 222 -29.19 -15.38 31.21
C ASN A 222 -29.06 -16.28 29.97
N ILE A 223 -30.01 -17.17 29.71
CA ILE A 223 -30.03 -18.09 28.56
C ILE A 223 -31.08 -17.64 27.55
N VAL A 224 -30.66 -17.39 26.33
CA VAL A 224 -31.55 -17.05 25.19
C VAL A 224 -32.02 -18.36 24.54
N PRO A 225 -33.32 -18.74 24.65
CA PRO A 225 -33.81 -19.96 24.05
C PRO A 225 -33.62 -19.99 22.52
N LEU A 226 -33.41 -21.17 21.96
CA LEU A 226 -33.13 -21.37 20.54
C LEU A 226 -34.21 -20.76 19.61
N ASN A 227 -35.49 -20.86 20.01
CA ASN A 227 -36.61 -20.28 19.28
C ASN A 227 -36.68 -18.75 19.36
N ARG A 228 -35.86 -18.13 20.21
CA ARG A 228 -35.71 -16.68 20.35
C ARG A 228 -34.47 -16.14 19.59
N GLN A 229 -33.62 -17.03 19.11
CA GLN A 229 -32.44 -16.64 18.33
C GLN A 229 -32.84 -16.37 16.87
N SER A 230 -32.33 -15.27 16.34
CA SER A 230 -32.54 -14.93 14.93
C SER A 230 -31.96 -16.00 13.99
N ALA A 231 -32.73 -16.37 12.96
CA ALA A 231 -32.25 -17.28 11.94
C ALA A 231 -31.03 -16.71 11.19
N ILE A 232 -30.97 -15.39 11.01
CA ILE A 232 -29.84 -14.68 10.41
C ILE A 232 -28.58 -14.86 11.29
N THR A 233 -28.71 -14.63 12.60
CA THR A 233 -27.58 -14.79 13.54
C THR A 233 -27.04 -16.22 13.55
N ARG A 234 -27.91 -17.22 13.47
CA ARG A 234 -27.48 -18.63 13.38
C ARG A 234 -26.72 -18.95 12.10
N LYS A 235 -27.16 -18.36 10.95
CA LYS A 235 -26.42 -18.48 9.69
C LYS A 235 -25.04 -17.84 9.80
N MET A 236 -24.95 -16.63 10.36
CA MET A 236 -23.66 -15.95 10.58
C MET A 236 -22.73 -16.75 11.49
N GLN A 237 -23.25 -17.29 12.58
CA GLN A 237 -22.47 -18.11 13.51
C GLN A 237 -21.96 -19.39 12.84
N ALA A 238 -22.73 -19.99 11.93
CA ALA A 238 -22.30 -21.17 11.18
C ALA A 238 -21.15 -20.90 10.21
N LEU A 239 -21.03 -19.67 9.72
CA LEU A 239 -19.92 -19.23 8.86
C LEU A 239 -18.67 -18.90 9.66
N ALA A 240 -18.83 -18.41 10.88
CA ALA A 240 -17.72 -18.00 11.73
C ALA A 240 -16.93 -19.21 12.27
N PRO A 241 -15.59 -19.18 12.25
CA PRO A 241 -14.79 -20.25 12.84
C PRO A 241 -15.04 -20.38 14.34
N GLU A 242 -14.78 -21.56 14.89
CA GLU A 242 -14.80 -21.78 16.35
C GLU A 242 -13.55 -21.17 17.01
N PRO A 243 -13.67 -20.66 18.25
CA PRO A 243 -12.50 -20.31 19.04
C PRO A 243 -11.51 -21.47 19.15
N ASN A 244 -10.22 -21.18 18.96
CA ASN A 244 -9.15 -22.19 19.09
C ASN A 244 -8.26 -21.97 20.32
N LEU A 245 -8.62 -21.01 21.17
CA LEU A 245 -8.02 -20.76 22.47
C LEU A 245 -9.13 -20.72 23.54
N SER A 246 -8.74 -20.93 24.80
CA SER A 246 -9.64 -20.84 25.95
C SER A 246 -10.00 -19.38 26.28
N GLY A 247 -11.14 -19.21 26.98
CA GLY A 247 -11.60 -17.87 27.42
C GLY A 247 -12.68 -17.26 26.53
N THR A 248 -13.15 -16.09 26.95
CA THR A 248 -14.23 -15.33 26.29
C THR A 248 -13.75 -14.10 25.54
N ALA A 249 -12.47 -13.79 25.62
CA ALA A 249 -11.81 -12.69 24.90
C ALA A 249 -10.45 -13.15 24.37
N SER A 250 -10.03 -12.62 23.23
CA SER A 250 -8.77 -13.02 22.55
C SER A 250 -8.64 -14.53 22.40
N ASN A 251 -9.76 -15.19 22.09
CA ASN A 251 -9.92 -16.63 22.10
C ASN A 251 -9.80 -17.30 20.73
N TYR A 252 -9.46 -16.52 19.69
CA TYR A 252 -9.22 -17.03 18.35
C TYR A 252 -7.90 -16.48 17.82
N PHE A 253 -6.95 -17.38 17.61
CA PHE A 253 -5.66 -17.09 17.00
C PHE A 253 -5.71 -17.41 15.52
N LYS A 254 -5.23 -16.49 14.69
CA LYS A 254 -5.18 -16.65 13.24
C LYS A 254 -3.90 -16.07 12.66
N ASP A 255 -3.23 -16.86 11.84
CA ASP A 255 -2.15 -16.40 10.97
C ASP A 255 -2.72 -15.91 9.65
N GLY A 256 -2.24 -14.75 9.20
CA GLY A 256 -2.52 -14.20 7.89
C GLY A 256 -1.25 -13.96 7.11
N THR A 257 -1.27 -14.22 5.81
CA THR A 257 -0.15 -13.94 4.91
C THR A 257 -0.53 -12.85 3.93
N GLN A 258 0.17 -11.72 4.02
CA GLN A 258 0.17 -10.68 3.00
C GLN A 258 0.92 -11.19 1.77
N ILE A 259 0.27 -11.13 0.63
CA ILE A 259 0.87 -11.35 -0.68
C ILE A 259 1.04 -9.98 -1.32
N PHE A 260 2.24 -9.66 -1.79
CA PHE A 260 2.48 -8.42 -2.49
C PHE A 260 3.47 -8.64 -3.64
N ASP A 261 2.94 -8.56 -4.85
CA ASP A 261 3.70 -8.66 -6.08
C ASP A 261 3.68 -7.31 -6.79
N ARG A 262 4.85 -6.82 -7.22
CA ARG A 262 5.02 -5.54 -7.91
C ARG A 262 6.08 -5.68 -8.99
N ASP A 263 5.80 -5.10 -10.15
CA ASP A 263 6.73 -4.98 -11.27
C ASP A 263 6.85 -3.51 -11.67
N ASN A 264 8.06 -3.01 -11.72
CA ASN A 264 8.41 -1.67 -12.18
C ASN A 264 9.17 -1.75 -13.51
N PHE A 265 8.83 -0.88 -14.44
CA PHE A 265 9.48 -0.73 -15.74
C PHE A 265 9.84 0.72 -15.97
N ASP A 266 11.05 0.95 -16.46
CA ASP A 266 11.52 2.26 -16.90
C ASP A 266 12.17 2.13 -18.29
N VAL A 267 11.82 3.04 -19.19
CA VAL A 267 12.47 3.17 -20.50
C VAL A 267 12.67 4.65 -20.79
N LYS A 268 13.87 5.01 -21.23
CA LYS A 268 14.24 6.37 -21.61
C LYS A 268 15.03 6.36 -22.91
N VAL A 269 14.70 7.28 -23.80
CA VAL A 269 15.40 7.48 -25.05
C VAL A 269 15.88 8.95 -25.10
N ASN A 270 17.14 9.14 -25.38
CA ASN A 270 17.76 10.46 -25.53
C ASN A 270 18.21 10.65 -26.99
N TRP A 271 17.83 11.75 -27.59
CA TRP A 271 18.17 12.07 -28.96
C TRP A 271 18.89 13.43 -29.04
N ASN A 272 20.19 13.40 -29.35
CA ASN A 272 20.96 14.56 -29.70
C ASN A 272 20.72 14.86 -31.21
N ARG A 273 19.64 15.62 -31.49
CA ARG A 273 19.27 15.98 -32.87
C ARG A 273 20.36 16.79 -33.56
N SER A 274 20.96 17.70 -32.81
CA SER A 274 22.12 18.53 -33.23
C SER A 274 22.91 18.89 -31.97
N ASP A 275 24.06 19.55 -32.15
CA ASP A 275 24.87 20.08 -31.05
C ASP A 275 24.14 21.14 -30.21
N SER A 276 23.09 21.75 -30.77
CA SER A 276 22.27 22.75 -30.10
C SER A 276 20.89 22.25 -29.65
N HIS A 277 20.49 21.03 -30.00
CA HIS A 277 19.14 20.54 -29.70
C HIS A 277 19.16 19.09 -29.24
N ALA A 278 18.88 18.87 -27.96
CA ALA A 278 18.71 17.56 -27.32
C ALA A 278 17.25 17.36 -26.96
N LEU A 279 16.76 16.14 -27.16
CA LEU A 279 15.41 15.68 -26.76
C LEU A 279 15.51 14.42 -25.94
N PHE A 280 14.51 14.19 -25.09
CA PHE A 280 14.32 12.90 -24.47
C PHE A 280 12.84 12.54 -24.40
N ALA A 281 12.59 11.24 -24.38
CA ALA A 281 11.30 10.67 -24.07
C ALA A 281 11.47 9.57 -23.02
N LYS A 282 10.59 9.54 -22.05
CA LYS A 282 10.59 8.54 -20.98
C LYS A 282 9.22 7.95 -20.76
N TYR A 283 9.18 6.67 -20.42
CA TYR A 283 8.00 5.96 -19.91
C TYR A 283 8.38 5.12 -18.70
N SER A 284 7.58 5.25 -17.64
CA SER A 284 7.65 4.41 -16.43
C SER A 284 6.30 3.78 -16.17
N ALA A 285 6.30 2.54 -15.73
CA ALA A 285 5.08 1.85 -15.33
C ALA A 285 5.33 1.01 -14.07
N MET A 286 4.33 0.99 -13.20
CA MET A 286 4.27 0.09 -12.05
C MET A 286 2.98 -0.72 -12.10
N ASN A 287 3.11 -2.03 -12.02
CA ASN A 287 1.99 -2.95 -11.84
C ASN A 287 2.12 -3.59 -10.45
N ALA A 288 1.11 -3.45 -9.60
CA ALA A 288 1.15 -3.93 -8.23
C ALA A 288 -0.14 -4.66 -7.83
N ASN A 289 0.00 -5.82 -7.20
CA ASN A 289 -1.09 -6.72 -6.86
C ASN A 289 -1.00 -7.17 -5.39
N PRO A 290 -1.33 -6.32 -4.41
CA PRO A 290 -1.42 -6.71 -3.02
C PRO A 290 -2.70 -7.50 -2.73
N GLN A 291 -2.59 -8.50 -1.85
CA GLN A 291 -3.70 -9.34 -1.45
C GLN A 291 -3.59 -9.72 0.03
N CYS A 292 -4.71 -9.70 0.73
CA CYS A 292 -4.89 -10.24 2.08
C CYS A 292 -6.31 -10.79 2.25
N ASN A 293 -6.45 -11.90 2.95
CA ASN A 293 -7.75 -12.52 3.20
C ASN A 293 -8.41 -11.96 4.46
N PHE A 294 -9.70 -12.22 4.62
CA PHE A 294 -10.42 -12.02 5.87
C PHE A 294 -9.87 -12.91 7.00
N ALA A 295 -9.89 -12.40 8.21
CA ALA A 295 -9.49 -13.15 9.42
C ALA A 295 -10.45 -14.29 9.76
N LEU A 296 -11.74 -14.09 9.54
CA LEU A 296 -12.80 -15.03 9.91
C LEU A 296 -13.29 -15.88 8.74
N GLY A 297 -12.54 -15.93 7.63
CA GLY A 297 -12.92 -16.71 6.44
C GLY A 297 -14.20 -16.20 5.81
N GLU A 298 -15.20 -17.08 5.61
CA GLU A 298 -16.48 -16.72 4.99
C GLU A 298 -17.32 -15.77 5.85
N ALA A 299 -17.09 -15.73 7.14
CA ALA A 299 -17.72 -14.76 8.04
C ALA A 299 -17.15 -13.34 7.94
N GLY A 300 -16.17 -13.11 7.07
CA GLY A 300 -15.60 -11.79 6.85
C GLY A 300 -14.61 -11.37 7.95
N GLY A 301 -14.88 -10.25 8.60
CA GLY A 301 -14.03 -9.68 9.64
C GLY A 301 -12.89 -8.81 9.09
N PRO A 302 -11.94 -8.40 9.95
CA PRO A 302 -10.80 -7.58 9.54
C PRO A 302 -9.83 -8.36 8.65
N ALA A 303 -8.82 -7.67 8.10
CA ALA A 303 -7.73 -8.33 7.40
C ALA A 303 -6.96 -9.28 8.35
N ALA A 304 -6.66 -10.49 7.88
CA ALA A 304 -5.81 -11.42 8.61
C ALA A 304 -4.35 -10.94 8.68
N CYS A 305 -3.96 -9.99 7.85
CA CYS A 305 -2.59 -9.46 7.74
C CYS A 305 -2.47 -8.09 8.40
N SER A 306 -1.41 -7.89 9.19
CA SER A 306 -1.15 -6.59 9.82
C SER A 306 -0.82 -5.50 8.77
N GLY A 307 -1.35 -4.30 8.98
CA GLY A 307 -1.06 -3.14 8.11
C GLY A 307 -1.69 -3.22 6.71
N SER A 308 -2.70 -4.07 6.54
CA SER A 308 -3.38 -4.31 5.28
C SER A 308 -4.89 -4.15 5.40
N ALA A 309 -5.58 -4.02 4.26
CA ALA A 309 -7.02 -4.18 4.15
C ALA A 309 -7.34 -5.59 3.63
N PRO A 310 -8.51 -6.18 3.95
CA PRO A 310 -8.89 -7.44 3.36
C PRO A 310 -9.17 -7.28 1.86
N GLY A 311 -8.93 -8.33 1.09
CA GLY A 311 -9.17 -8.34 -0.34
C GLY A 311 -7.92 -8.23 -1.18
N LYS A 312 -8.12 -7.86 -2.42
CA LYS A 312 -7.07 -7.69 -3.42
C LYS A 312 -7.16 -6.30 -4.04
N ALA A 313 -6.01 -5.78 -4.44
CA ALA A 313 -5.98 -4.60 -5.28
C ALA A 313 -5.15 -4.88 -6.54
N HIS A 314 -5.49 -4.20 -7.61
CA HIS A 314 -4.69 -4.10 -8.81
C HIS A 314 -4.42 -2.63 -9.09
N THR A 315 -3.16 -2.27 -9.15
CA THR A 315 -2.76 -0.88 -9.40
C THR A 315 -1.82 -0.81 -10.59
N LEU A 316 -2.19 -0.02 -11.58
CA LEU A 316 -1.35 0.35 -12.70
C LEU A 316 -1.06 1.86 -12.62
N THR A 317 0.20 2.21 -12.39
CA THR A 317 0.69 3.58 -12.48
C THR A 317 1.54 3.74 -13.73
N GLN A 318 1.34 4.82 -14.46
CA GLN A 318 2.06 5.14 -15.69
C GLN A 318 2.50 6.61 -15.63
N ILE A 319 3.76 6.86 -15.96
CA ILE A 319 4.34 8.21 -16.07
C ILE A 319 5.05 8.31 -17.41
N SER A 320 4.70 9.32 -18.20
CA SER A 320 5.35 9.62 -19.46
C SER A 320 5.89 11.04 -19.43
N THR A 321 7.07 11.24 -19.97
CA THR A 321 7.69 12.56 -20.08
C THR A 321 8.33 12.69 -21.44
N ILE A 322 8.16 13.85 -22.05
CA ILE A 322 8.91 14.29 -23.22
C ILE A 322 9.52 15.64 -22.87
N GLY A 323 10.80 15.80 -23.10
CA GLY A 323 11.49 17.04 -22.85
C GLY A 323 12.50 17.37 -23.93
N HIS A 324 12.85 18.64 -24.01
CA HIS A 324 13.89 19.12 -24.91
C HIS A 324 14.61 20.32 -24.33
N THR A 325 15.88 20.46 -24.73
CA THR A 325 16.68 21.65 -24.51
C THR A 325 17.19 22.11 -25.85
N TRP A 326 16.92 23.37 -26.22
CA TRP A 326 17.31 23.94 -27.49
C TRP A 326 18.05 25.27 -27.29
N THR A 327 19.31 25.30 -27.67
CA THR A 327 20.13 26.47 -27.67
C THR A 327 20.02 27.16 -29.05
N PHE A 328 19.16 28.17 -29.16
CA PHE A 328 18.99 28.94 -30.41
C PHE A 328 20.17 29.88 -30.69
N SER A 329 20.77 30.42 -29.61
CA SER A 329 21.92 31.29 -29.67
C SER A 329 22.67 31.27 -28.33
N PRO A 330 23.89 31.81 -28.22
CA PRO A 330 24.62 31.96 -26.97
C PRO A 330 23.86 32.73 -25.86
N ARG A 331 22.81 33.47 -26.26
CA ARG A 331 21.99 34.28 -25.34
C ARG A 331 20.56 33.78 -25.15
N PHE A 332 20.16 32.74 -25.89
CA PHE A 332 18.79 32.23 -25.84
C PHE A 332 18.77 30.71 -25.84
N VAL A 333 18.40 30.18 -24.73
CA VAL A 333 18.17 28.72 -24.52
C VAL A 333 16.69 28.50 -24.17
N MET A 334 16.07 27.54 -24.79
CA MET A 334 14.72 27.10 -24.49
C MET A 334 14.80 25.70 -23.89
N ASP A 335 14.20 25.53 -22.73
CA ASP A 335 13.97 24.22 -22.08
C ASP A 335 12.48 24.01 -21.94
N GLY A 336 12.02 22.79 -22.21
CA GLY A 336 10.60 22.46 -22.15
C GLY A 336 10.38 21.00 -21.80
N THR A 337 9.41 20.76 -20.93
CA THR A 337 9.02 19.41 -20.50
C THR A 337 7.51 19.27 -20.48
N LEU A 338 7.00 18.20 -21.07
CA LEU A 338 5.61 17.76 -20.99
C LEU A 338 5.55 16.43 -20.25
N GLY A 339 4.87 16.42 -19.10
CA GLY A 339 4.69 15.25 -18.27
C GLY A 339 3.22 14.79 -18.20
N TRP A 340 3.00 13.48 -18.18
CA TRP A 340 1.70 12.87 -17.99
C TRP A 340 1.80 11.74 -16.97
N THR A 341 0.91 11.77 -15.97
CA THR A 341 0.83 10.75 -14.92
C THR A 341 -0.59 10.19 -14.84
N ARG A 342 -0.71 8.89 -14.88
CA ARG A 342 -1.97 8.18 -14.69
C ARG A 342 -1.80 7.08 -13.65
N MET A 343 -2.75 6.99 -12.74
CA MET A 343 -2.89 5.86 -11.83
C MET A 343 -4.30 5.28 -11.95
N LYS A 344 -4.38 3.99 -12.20
CA LYS A 344 -5.61 3.22 -12.11
C LYS A 344 -5.46 2.24 -10.95
N GLN A 345 -6.38 2.28 -10.01
CA GLN A 345 -6.39 1.40 -8.85
C GLN A 345 -7.79 0.82 -8.68
N ASP A 346 -7.87 -0.49 -8.70
CA ASP A 346 -9.06 -1.26 -8.38
C ASP A 346 -8.78 -2.03 -7.08
N ALA A 347 -9.54 -1.76 -6.02
CA ALA A 347 -9.42 -2.46 -4.75
C ALA A 347 -10.78 -3.02 -4.35
N THR A 348 -10.84 -4.31 -4.10
CA THR A 348 -12.07 -5.03 -3.82
C THR A 348 -11.92 -5.95 -2.63
N ASN A 349 -12.96 -6.05 -1.80
CA ASN A 349 -13.06 -7.07 -0.77
C ASN A 349 -13.17 -8.47 -1.40
N PRO A 350 -12.85 -9.56 -0.66
CA PRO A 350 -12.94 -10.91 -1.18
C PRO A 350 -14.33 -11.32 -1.67
N ASP A 351 -15.38 -10.74 -1.09
CA ASP A 351 -16.79 -11.01 -1.38
C ASP A 351 -17.43 -10.00 -2.35
N TYR A 352 -16.61 -9.15 -2.99
CA TYR A 352 -17.07 -8.18 -3.98
C TYR A 352 -17.81 -8.87 -5.15
N GLY A 353 -18.95 -8.33 -5.54
CA GLY A 353 -19.79 -8.86 -6.61
C GLY A 353 -20.77 -9.94 -6.15
N THR A 354 -20.82 -10.29 -4.85
CA THR A 354 -21.76 -11.25 -4.29
C THR A 354 -22.95 -10.54 -3.64
N ASN A 355 -24.12 -11.16 -3.64
CA ASN A 355 -25.28 -10.71 -2.85
C ASN A 355 -25.32 -11.42 -1.49
N PHE A 356 -24.21 -11.46 -0.79
CA PHE A 356 -24.04 -12.29 0.39
C PHE A 356 -25.06 -12.01 1.49
N GLY A 357 -25.36 -10.74 1.75
CA GLY A 357 -26.35 -10.35 2.76
C GLY A 357 -27.76 -10.83 2.43
N LEU A 358 -28.15 -10.70 1.16
CA LEU A 358 -29.49 -11.09 0.70
C LEU A 358 -29.61 -12.60 0.48
N ASP A 359 -28.72 -13.18 -0.34
CA ASP A 359 -28.86 -14.56 -0.82
C ASP A 359 -28.40 -15.60 0.22
N VAL A 360 -27.34 -15.32 0.97
CA VAL A 360 -26.79 -16.25 1.97
C VAL A 360 -27.42 -16.03 3.35
N LEU A 361 -27.41 -14.78 3.83
CA LEU A 361 -27.93 -14.47 5.16
C LEU A 361 -29.45 -14.31 5.17
N GLY A 362 -30.04 -13.90 4.06
CA GLY A 362 -31.47 -13.64 3.96
C GLY A 362 -31.89 -12.32 4.64
N ILE A 363 -31.06 -11.29 4.59
CA ILE A 363 -31.33 -9.98 5.19
C ILE A 363 -31.99 -9.08 4.13
N PRO A 364 -33.31 -8.78 4.27
CA PRO A 364 -33.99 -7.90 3.33
C PRO A 364 -33.38 -6.51 3.30
N GLY A 365 -33.31 -5.92 2.11
CA GLY A 365 -32.81 -4.54 1.93
C GLY A 365 -31.29 -4.41 1.89
N THR A 366 -30.55 -5.52 1.99
CA THR A 366 -29.12 -5.55 1.70
C THR A 366 -28.87 -5.85 0.22
N ASN A 367 -27.65 -5.53 -0.27
CA ASN A 367 -27.21 -5.81 -1.63
C ASN A 367 -28.19 -5.24 -2.71
N GLY A 368 -28.18 -3.93 -2.87
CA GLY A 368 -28.94 -3.24 -3.91
C GLY A 368 -28.43 -3.50 -5.34
N PRO A 369 -29.00 -2.85 -6.35
CA PRO A 369 -28.67 -3.10 -7.76
C PRO A 369 -27.27 -2.62 -8.17
N ASP A 370 -26.62 -1.75 -7.37
CA ASP A 370 -25.27 -1.28 -7.66
C ASP A 370 -24.25 -2.29 -7.10
N ILE A 371 -23.29 -2.69 -7.93
CA ILE A 371 -22.24 -3.65 -7.54
C ILE A 371 -21.42 -3.18 -6.32
N ARG A 372 -21.36 -1.88 -6.06
CA ARG A 372 -20.71 -1.32 -4.87
C ARG A 372 -21.43 -1.63 -3.56
N GLN A 373 -22.69 -2.09 -3.65
CA GLN A 373 -23.50 -2.54 -2.53
C GLN A 373 -23.41 -4.06 -2.31
N SER A 374 -22.51 -4.74 -3.05
CA SER A 374 -22.27 -6.18 -2.92
C SER A 374 -21.49 -6.54 -1.66
N GLY A 375 -21.46 -7.82 -1.36
CA GLY A 375 -20.72 -8.40 -0.23
C GLY A 375 -21.58 -8.56 1.03
N MET A 376 -20.92 -8.97 2.10
CA MET A 376 -21.52 -9.17 3.40
C MET A 376 -21.72 -7.83 4.12
N PRO A 377 -22.89 -7.58 4.73
CA PRO A 377 -23.09 -6.41 5.59
C PRO A 377 -22.10 -6.42 6.77
N ASN A 378 -21.65 -5.24 7.18
CA ASN A 378 -20.78 -5.11 8.35
C ASN A 378 -21.61 -5.22 9.64
N PHE A 379 -21.15 -6.05 10.57
CA PHE A 379 -21.73 -6.21 11.89
C PHE A 379 -20.70 -5.81 12.95
N SER A 380 -21.06 -4.84 13.78
CA SER A 380 -20.21 -4.44 14.91
C SER A 380 -20.93 -4.75 16.22
N ILE A 381 -20.36 -5.64 16.99
CA ILE A 381 -20.87 -6.08 18.29
C ILE A 381 -19.79 -5.77 19.33
N SER A 382 -20.12 -4.96 20.32
CA SER A 382 -19.16 -4.60 21.38
C SER A 382 -18.61 -5.84 22.07
N GLY A 383 -17.29 -5.91 22.18
CA GLY A 383 -16.58 -7.05 22.81
C GLY A 383 -16.24 -8.19 21.85
N TYR A 384 -16.71 -8.16 20.60
CA TYR A 384 -16.40 -9.17 19.59
C TYR A 384 -15.69 -8.55 18.38
N THR A 385 -14.93 -9.38 17.68
CA THR A 385 -14.30 -8.96 16.41
C THR A 385 -15.37 -8.83 15.32
N ALA A 386 -15.42 -7.66 14.67
CA ALA A 386 -16.38 -7.33 13.62
C ALA A 386 -15.85 -7.72 12.23
#